data_3713f1eb7f9e9b7d156d03b53c36374a
#
_entry.id   3713f1eb7f9e9b7d156d03b53c36374a
#
_cell.length_a   1.000
_cell.length_b   1.000
_cell.length_c   1.000
_cell.angle_alpha   90.00
_cell.angle_beta   90.00
_cell.angle_gamma   90.00
#
_symmetry.space_group_name_H-M   'P 1'
#
loop_
_entity.id
_entity.type
_entity.pdbx_description
1 polymer ?
#
loop_
_entity_poly.entity_id
_entity_poly.type
_entity_poly.pdbx_seq_one_letter_code
_entity_poly.pdbx_strand_id
1 'polypeptide(L)'
;LCLITVLLLIYQIRHPRYQFQDPNKRFKYLSPFTGAALIGMLGVLAWYLSIQTGRNYGYGIAVPTANVIQYIVTGQQRYLNWGSLFVIGIIIGSFVSAKVCADFKLTLPPPDMLFRRLLGGVVMGIGASLAGGCTVTNSLVATAYFSTQGWIATAMILIGVWLSTFIFKTTQCRI
;
A
#
# COMPACT_ATOMS: atom_id res chain seq x y z
N LEU A 1 -8.88 -0.36 22.64
CA LEU A 1 -8.22 -0.46 21.32
C LEU A 1 -6.82 0.15 21.37
N CYS A 2 -6.63 1.37 21.87
CA CYS A 2 -5.30 1.99 22.04
C CYS A 2 -4.35 1.14 22.90
N LEU A 3 -4.85 0.49 23.95
CA LEU A 3 -4.04 -0.40 24.80
C LEU A 3 -3.55 -1.64 24.03
N ILE A 4 -4.39 -2.21 23.18
CA ILE A 4 -4.03 -3.39 22.38
C ILE A 4 -3.00 -3.03 21.31
N THR A 5 -3.12 -1.88 20.64
CA THR A 5 -2.12 -1.42 19.67
C THR A 5 -0.78 -1.09 20.32
N VAL A 6 -0.80 -0.47 21.50
CA VAL A 6 0.42 -0.20 22.29
C VAL A 6 1.06 -1.50 22.77
N LEU A 7 0.29 -2.47 23.23
CA LEU A 7 0.78 -3.79 23.62
C LEU A 7 1.38 -4.57 22.45
N LEU A 8 0.74 -4.54 21.28
CA LEU A 8 1.27 -5.15 20.05
C LEU A 8 2.56 -4.46 19.58
N LEU A 9 2.65 -3.12 19.69
CA LEU A 9 3.86 -2.36 19.41
C LEU A 9 5.00 -2.75 20.37
N ILE A 10 4.72 -2.82 21.66
CA ILE A 10 5.70 -3.22 22.69
C ILE A 10 6.14 -4.67 22.45
N TYR A 11 5.20 -5.57 22.08
CA TYR A 11 5.51 -6.96 21.77
C TYR A 11 6.40 -7.09 20.53
N GLN A 12 6.16 -6.29 19.47
CA GLN A 12 6.99 -6.28 18.27
C GLN A 12 8.39 -5.68 18.52
N ILE A 13 8.49 -4.68 19.39
CA ILE A 13 9.78 -4.10 19.81
C ILE A 13 10.62 -5.12 20.59
N ARG A 14 9.96 -5.92 21.43
CA ARG A 14 10.63 -6.90 22.29
C ARG A 14 11.02 -8.20 21.57
N HIS A 15 10.37 -8.51 20.44
CA HIS A 15 10.64 -9.68 19.61
C HIS A 15 10.88 -9.29 18.14
N PRO A 16 12.06 -8.76 17.80
CA PRO A 16 12.39 -8.48 16.39
C PRO A 16 12.59 -9.80 15.63
N ARG A 17 11.50 -10.40 15.13
CA ARG A 17 11.53 -11.65 14.36
C ARG A 17 11.90 -11.51 12.89
N TYR A 18 12.26 -10.32 12.44
CA TYR A 18 12.63 -10.09 11.04
C TYR A 18 14.10 -9.68 10.92
N GLN A 19 14.98 -10.66 11.07
CA GLN A 19 16.30 -10.59 10.46
C GLN A 19 16.20 -11.16 9.03
N PHE A 20 15.81 -10.33 8.08
CA PHE A 20 16.17 -10.58 6.70
C PHE A 20 17.65 -10.21 6.56
N GLN A 21 18.49 -11.13 6.91
CA GLN A 21 19.93 -10.98 6.85
C GLN A 21 20.43 -11.73 5.62
N ASP A 22 20.41 -11.04 4.47
CA ASP A 22 21.23 -11.40 3.34
C ASP A 22 22.59 -10.70 3.52
N PRO A 23 23.69 -11.44 3.87
CA PRO A 23 24.97 -10.83 4.23
C PRO A 23 25.69 -10.17 3.05
N ASN A 24 25.17 -10.26 1.83
CA ASN A 24 25.85 -9.81 0.62
C ASN A 24 25.26 -8.55 -0.04
N LYS A 25 24.28 -7.87 0.57
CA LYS A 25 23.72 -6.63 0.03
C LYS A 25 24.36 -5.41 0.70
N ARG A 26 25.04 -4.60 -0.09
CA ARG A 26 25.76 -3.36 0.28
C ARG A 26 24.88 -2.24 0.88
N PHE A 27 23.58 -2.42 0.97
CA PHE A 27 22.67 -1.46 1.61
C PHE A 27 22.21 -2.02 2.94
N LYS A 28 22.59 -1.35 4.01
CA LYS A 28 22.06 -1.53 5.35
C LYS A 28 20.56 -1.21 5.28
N TYR A 29 19.70 -2.23 5.29
CA TYR A 29 18.26 -2.03 5.28
C TYR A 29 17.85 -1.10 6.41
N LEU A 30 17.04 -0.08 6.10
CA LEU A 30 16.39 0.69 7.14
C LEU A 30 15.66 -0.26 8.09
N SER A 31 15.87 -0.09 9.38
CA SER A 31 15.08 -0.81 10.37
C SER A 31 13.58 -0.62 10.05
N PRO A 32 12.75 -1.66 10.12
CA PRO A 32 11.30 -1.53 9.85
C PRO A 32 10.65 -0.43 10.68
N PHE A 33 11.23 -0.12 11.82
CA PHE A 33 10.80 0.95 12.70
C PHE A 33 11.08 2.36 12.13
N THR A 34 12.26 2.57 11.56
CA THR A 34 12.59 3.84 10.89
C THR A 34 11.79 4.02 9.61
N GLY A 35 11.55 2.92 8.87
CA GLY A 35 10.67 2.95 7.71
C GLY A 35 9.24 3.34 8.06
N ALA A 36 8.66 2.75 9.11
CA ALA A 36 7.33 3.08 9.59
C ALA A 36 7.22 4.54 10.06
N ALA A 37 8.23 5.04 10.78
CA ALA A 37 8.28 6.43 11.23
C ALA A 37 8.34 7.41 10.05
N LEU A 38 9.15 7.11 9.04
CA LEU A 38 9.24 7.93 7.81
C LEU A 38 7.92 7.94 7.04
N ILE A 39 7.25 6.80 6.89
CA ILE A 39 5.93 6.70 6.25
C ILE A 39 4.90 7.51 7.03
N GLY A 40 4.91 7.45 8.35
CA GLY A 40 4.01 8.25 9.20
C GLY A 40 4.25 9.76 9.04
N MET A 41 5.51 10.20 9.04
CA MET A 41 5.87 11.62 8.84
C MET A 41 5.49 12.11 7.44
N LEU A 42 5.73 11.31 6.41
CA LEU A 42 5.28 11.59 5.05
C LEU A 42 3.76 11.67 4.96
N GLY A 43 3.04 10.87 5.75
CA GLY A 43 1.58 10.91 5.83
C GLY A 43 1.04 12.25 6.31
N VAL A 44 1.65 12.83 7.35
CA VAL A 44 1.28 14.15 7.87
C VAL A 44 1.59 15.24 6.85
N LEU A 45 2.75 15.19 6.21
CA LEU A 45 3.11 16.13 5.13
C LEU A 45 2.15 16.03 3.94
N ALA A 46 1.82 14.81 3.54
CA ALA A 46 0.88 14.55 2.46
C ALA A 46 -0.51 15.13 2.76
N TRP A 47 -0.98 14.97 3.99
CA TRP A 47 -2.25 15.53 4.42
C TRP A 47 -2.23 17.07 4.41
N TYR A 48 -1.17 17.68 4.94
CA TYR A 48 -1.01 19.13 4.93
C TYR A 48 -1.02 19.71 3.51
N LEU A 49 -0.27 19.11 2.59
CA LEU A 49 -0.24 19.53 1.18
C LEU A 49 -1.59 19.28 0.47
N SER A 50 -2.28 18.20 0.82
CA SER A 50 -3.59 17.87 0.27
C SER A 50 -4.66 18.91 0.63
N ILE A 51 -4.64 19.41 1.87
CA ILE A 51 -5.57 20.47 2.31
C ILE A 51 -5.38 21.75 1.48
N GLN A 52 -4.14 22.12 1.18
CA GLN A 52 -3.86 23.32 0.37
C GLN A 52 -4.39 23.21 -1.05
N THR A 53 -4.57 22.00 -1.57
CA THR A 53 -5.16 21.74 -2.89
C THR A 53 -6.68 21.53 -2.85
N GLY A 54 -7.33 21.80 -1.71
CA GLY A 54 -8.79 21.70 -1.54
C GLY A 54 -9.30 20.28 -1.34
N ARG A 55 -8.43 19.30 -1.04
CA ARG A 55 -8.80 17.92 -0.72
C ARG A 55 -8.53 17.61 0.74
N ASN A 56 -9.55 17.22 1.46
CA ASN A 56 -9.44 16.75 2.85
C ASN A 56 -9.08 15.26 2.96
N TYR A 57 -8.12 14.79 2.16
CA TYR A 57 -7.69 13.40 2.17
C TYR A 57 -6.17 13.30 2.29
N GLY A 58 -5.71 12.36 3.10
CA GLY A 58 -4.33 11.94 3.12
C GLY A 58 -3.93 11.23 1.81
N TYR A 59 -2.90 10.42 1.85
CA TYR A 59 -2.51 9.68 0.66
C TYR A 59 -3.42 8.47 0.43
N GLY A 60 -3.61 8.14 -0.84
CA GLY A 60 -4.32 6.96 -1.32
C GLY A 60 -3.75 6.55 -2.66
N ILE A 61 -4.04 5.33 -3.10
CA ILE A 61 -3.52 4.82 -4.37
C ILE A 61 -4.66 4.63 -5.38
N ALA A 62 -5.78 4.03 -4.98
CA ALA A 62 -6.83 3.63 -5.92
C ALA A 62 -7.47 4.81 -6.65
N VAL A 63 -7.96 5.82 -5.92
CA VAL A 63 -8.61 6.98 -6.52
C VAL A 63 -7.63 7.83 -7.34
N PRO A 64 -6.41 8.15 -6.86
CA PRO A 64 -5.43 8.84 -7.67
C PRO A 64 -5.01 8.09 -8.93
N THR A 65 -4.89 6.76 -8.87
CA THR A 65 -4.59 5.95 -10.07
C THR A 65 -5.72 6.04 -11.09
N ALA A 66 -6.99 5.98 -10.65
CA ALA A 66 -8.13 6.19 -11.51
C ALA A 66 -8.12 7.59 -12.15
N ASN A 67 -7.76 8.62 -11.39
CA ASN A 67 -7.62 9.98 -11.90
C ASN A 67 -6.51 10.09 -12.96
N VAL A 68 -5.36 9.44 -12.77
CA VAL A 68 -4.29 9.40 -13.79
C VAL A 68 -4.79 8.76 -15.08
N ILE A 69 -5.52 7.64 -14.99
CA ILE A 69 -6.09 6.97 -16.15
C ILE A 69 -7.12 7.89 -16.84
N GLN A 70 -8.01 8.53 -16.07
CA GLN A 70 -8.97 9.48 -16.62
C GLN A 70 -8.29 10.67 -17.30
N TYR A 71 -7.20 11.19 -16.73
CA TYR A 71 -6.40 12.24 -17.35
C TYR A 71 -5.84 11.81 -18.71
N ILE A 72 -5.30 10.59 -18.79
CA ILE A 72 -4.75 10.05 -20.04
C ILE A 72 -5.85 9.89 -21.12
N VAL A 73 -7.06 9.47 -20.71
CA VAL A 73 -8.18 9.22 -21.65
C VAL A 73 -8.87 10.51 -22.07
N THR A 74 -9.08 11.46 -21.13
CA THR A 74 -9.91 12.66 -21.37
C THR A 74 -9.10 13.93 -21.63
N GLY A 75 -7.81 13.95 -21.28
CA GLY A 75 -6.96 15.14 -21.39
C GLY A 75 -7.35 16.30 -20.45
N GLN A 76 -8.31 16.11 -19.55
CA GLN A 76 -8.78 17.18 -18.67
C GLN A 76 -7.86 17.39 -17.47
N GLN A 77 -7.32 18.58 -17.31
CA GLN A 77 -6.44 18.96 -16.19
C GLN A 77 -7.10 18.83 -14.80
N ARG A 78 -8.42 18.76 -14.73
CA ARG A 78 -9.19 18.53 -13.50
C ARG A 78 -8.77 17.24 -12.78
N TYR A 79 -8.34 16.22 -13.50
CA TYR A 79 -7.91 14.95 -12.94
C TYR A 79 -6.44 14.93 -12.50
N LEU A 80 -5.66 15.94 -12.91
CA LEU A 80 -4.27 16.09 -12.49
C LEU A 80 -4.25 16.83 -11.14
N ASN A 81 -4.35 16.07 -10.07
CA ASN A 81 -4.32 16.61 -8.72
C ASN A 81 -3.10 16.09 -7.95
N TRP A 82 -2.91 16.59 -6.73
CA TRP A 82 -1.81 16.18 -5.86
C TRP A 82 -1.67 14.65 -5.71
N GLY A 83 -2.79 13.94 -5.59
CA GLY A 83 -2.78 12.48 -5.50
C GLY A 83 -2.24 11.79 -6.77
N SER A 84 -2.53 12.33 -7.95
CA SER A 84 -2.01 11.81 -9.22
C SER A 84 -0.48 11.95 -9.29
N LEU A 85 0.05 13.09 -8.85
CA LEU A 85 1.49 13.33 -8.76
C LEU A 85 2.15 12.39 -7.73
N PHE A 86 1.47 12.11 -6.63
CA PHE A 86 1.94 11.17 -5.62
C PHE A 86 2.10 9.75 -6.18
N VAL A 87 1.13 9.25 -6.95
CA VAL A 87 1.22 7.92 -7.58
C VAL A 87 2.36 7.86 -8.60
N ILE A 88 2.53 8.89 -9.42
CA ILE A 88 3.66 9.00 -10.35
C ILE A 88 4.99 9.00 -9.57
N GLY A 89 5.05 9.74 -8.47
CA GLY A 89 6.22 9.77 -7.58
C GLY A 89 6.58 8.41 -6.99
N ILE A 90 5.59 7.58 -6.62
CA ILE A 90 5.81 6.20 -6.16
C ILE A 90 6.45 5.36 -7.26
N ILE A 91 5.96 5.46 -8.51
CA ILE A 91 6.51 4.70 -9.64
C ILE A 91 7.96 5.09 -9.90
N ILE A 92 8.25 6.39 -9.97
CA ILE A 92 9.62 6.90 -10.17
C ILE A 92 10.52 6.50 -9.00
N GLY A 93 10.06 6.68 -7.77
CA GLY A 93 10.82 6.33 -6.56
C GLY A 93 11.14 4.85 -6.48
N SER A 94 10.20 3.97 -6.81
CA SER A 94 10.42 2.53 -6.83
C SER A 94 11.43 2.12 -7.91
N PHE A 95 11.36 2.75 -9.10
CA PHE A 95 12.32 2.51 -10.19
C PHE A 95 13.73 2.94 -9.79
N VAL A 96 13.89 4.13 -9.23
CA VAL A 96 15.18 4.63 -8.75
C VAL A 96 15.74 3.72 -7.66
N SER A 97 14.92 3.34 -6.69
CA SER A 97 15.32 2.43 -5.61
C SER A 97 15.77 1.07 -6.16
N ALA A 98 15.04 0.48 -7.10
CA ALA A 98 15.40 -0.79 -7.72
C ALA A 98 16.73 -0.72 -8.49
N LYS A 99 17.01 0.41 -9.16
CA LYS A 99 18.30 0.64 -9.83
C LYS A 99 19.45 0.81 -8.86
N VAL A 100 19.24 1.58 -7.78
CA VAL A 100 20.28 1.81 -6.76
C VAL A 100 20.63 0.52 -6.03
N CYS A 101 19.62 -0.33 -5.77
CA CYS A 101 19.84 -1.64 -5.13
C CYS A 101 20.37 -2.72 -6.10
N ALA A 102 20.56 -2.43 -7.38
CA ALA A 102 20.95 -3.38 -8.43
C ALA A 102 20.04 -4.63 -8.53
N ASP A 103 18.81 -4.53 -8.03
CA ASP A 103 17.81 -5.61 -8.06
C ASP A 103 16.80 -5.46 -9.21
N PHE A 104 17.08 -4.55 -10.16
CA PHE A 104 16.19 -4.33 -11.29
C PHE A 104 16.24 -5.51 -12.25
N LYS A 105 15.18 -6.33 -12.24
CA LYS A 105 14.97 -7.45 -13.17
C LYS A 105 13.62 -7.27 -13.87
N LEU A 106 13.67 -7.01 -15.17
CA LEU A 106 12.46 -6.99 -15.99
C LEU A 106 12.11 -8.43 -16.37
N THR A 107 11.24 -9.07 -15.59
CA THR A 107 10.73 -10.41 -15.87
C THR A 107 9.27 -10.31 -16.27
N LEU A 108 8.95 -10.77 -17.48
CA LEU A 108 7.57 -10.92 -17.91
C LEU A 108 6.99 -12.20 -17.31
N PRO A 109 5.89 -12.12 -16.57
CA PRO A 109 5.25 -13.31 -16.03
C PRO A 109 4.62 -14.13 -17.17
N PRO A 110 4.48 -15.46 -17.01
CA PRO A 110 3.77 -16.30 -17.98
C PRO A 110 2.31 -15.85 -18.12
N PRO A 111 1.69 -16.07 -19.31
CA PRO A 111 0.35 -15.55 -19.63
C PRO A 111 -0.74 -16.00 -18.65
N ASP A 112 -0.67 -17.22 -18.15
CA ASP A 112 -1.61 -17.74 -17.14
C ASP A 112 -1.57 -16.94 -15.83
N MET A 113 -0.38 -16.55 -15.42
CA MET A 113 -0.19 -15.74 -14.22
C MET A 113 -0.68 -14.30 -14.43
N LEU A 114 -0.53 -13.77 -15.65
CA LEU A 114 -1.01 -12.44 -16.01
C LEU A 114 -2.53 -12.37 -15.90
N PHE A 115 -3.25 -13.36 -16.45
CA PHE A 115 -4.70 -13.41 -16.40
C PHE A 115 -5.23 -13.51 -14.96
N ARG A 116 -4.63 -14.36 -14.13
CA ARG A 116 -4.99 -14.47 -12.70
C ARG A 116 -4.77 -13.17 -11.93
N ARG A 117 -3.67 -12.47 -12.21
CA ARG A 117 -3.38 -11.15 -11.60
C ARG A 117 -4.35 -10.08 -12.06
N LEU A 118 -4.76 -10.10 -13.32
CA LEU A 118 -5.75 -9.17 -13.87
C LEU A 118 -7.10 -9.36 -13.16
N LEU A 119 -7.59 -10.61 -13.07
CA LEU A 119 -8.82 -10.92 -12.34
C LEU A 119 -8.73 -10.50 -10.87
N GLY A 120 -7.62 -10.80 -10.20
CA GLY A 120 -7.39 -10.37 -8.82
C GLY A 120 -7.43 -8.84 -8.67
N GLY A 121 -6.85 -8.11 -9.62
CA GLY A 121 -6.88 -6.65 -9.65
C GLY A 121 -8.30 -6.10 -9.81
N VAL A 122 -9.12 -6.69 -10.68
CA VAL A 122 -10.52 -6.29 -10.86
C VAL A 122 -11.33 -6.53 -9.58
N VAL A 123 -11.22 -7.70 -8.95
CA VAL A 123 -11.91 -8.01 -7.70
C VAL A 123 -11.46 -7.07 -6.59
N MET A 124 -10.16 -6.78 -6.49
CA MET A 124 -9.63 -5.82 -5.52
C MET A 124 -10.14 -4.40 -5.77
N GLY A 125 -10.28 -4.00 -7.05
CA GLY A 125 -10.84 -2.69 -7.43
C GLY A 125 -12.30 -2.55 -7.02
N ILE A 126 -13.12 -3.57 -7.25
CA ILE A 126 -14.52 -3.62 -6.82
C ILE A 126 -14.59 -3.55 -5.29
N GLY A 127 -13.78 -4.35 -4.58
CA GLY A 127 -13.73 -4.33 -3.12
C GLY A 127 -13.33 -2.97 -2.55
N ALA A 128 -12.32 -2.31 -3.14
CA ALA A 128 -11.88 -0.97 -2.74
C ALA A 128 -12.98 0.08 -2.98
N SER A 129 -13.75 -0.05 -4.06
CA SER A 129 -14.87 0.85 -4.37
C SER A 129 -16.01 0.71 -3.35
N LEU A 130 -16.35 -0.52 -2.97
CA LEU A 130 -17.38 -0.81 -1.96
C LEU A 130 -16.95 -0.38 -0.55
N ALA A 131 -15.67 -0.54 -0.21
CA ALA A 131 -15.11 -0.14 1.08
C ALA A 131 -14.86 1.37 1.21
N GLY A 132 -15.14 2.16 0.17
CA GLY A 132 -14.88 3.60 0.15
C GLY A 132 -13.39 3.97 0.15
N GLY A 133 -12.51 3.03 -0.14
CA GLY A 133 -11.06 3.27 -0.22
C GLY A 133 -10.25 1.99 -0.30
N CYS A 134 -9.01 2.11 -0.77
CA CYS A 134 -8.07 0.99 -0.80
C CYS A 134 -7.49 0.71 0.60
N THR A 135 -6.70 -0.34 0.72
CA THR A 135 -6.02 -0.72 1.97
C THR A 135 -5.23 0.45 2.57
N VAL A 136 -4.50 1.21 1.74
CA VAL A 136 -3.72 2.36 2.20
C VAL A 136 -4.63 3.45 2.79
N THR A 137 -5.74 3.76 2.11
CA THR A 137 -6.68 4.78 2.59
C THR A 137 -7.37 4.35 3.88
N ASN A 138 -7.84 3.11 3.96
CA ASN A 138 -8.56 2.63 5.14
C ASN A 138 -7.63 2.28 6.31
N SER A 139 -6.53 1.55 6.05
CA SER A 139 -5.67 1.03 7.13
C SER A 139 -4.61 2.01 7.61
N LEU A 140 -4.15 2.95 6.78
CA LEU A 140 -3.18 3.96 7.23
C LEU A 140 -3.82 5.30 7.53
N VAL A 141 -4.69 5.80 6.64
CA VAL A 141 -5.24 7.14 6.79
C VAL A 141 -6.47 7.15 7.68
N ALA A 142 -7.49 6.33 7.38
CA ALA A 142 -8.74 6.36 8.14
C ALA A 142 -8.57 5.83 9.58
N THR A 143 -7.65 4.89 9.82
CA THR A 143 -7.32 4.47 11.20
C THR A 143 -6.57 5.55 11.97
N ALA A 144 -5.71 6.34 11.31
CA ALA A 144 -5.03 7.47 11.94
C ALA A 144 -5.99 8.56 12.39
N TYR A 145 -7.11 8.74 11.67
CA TYR A 145 -8.21 9.63 12.08
C TYR A 145 -9.16 9.01 13.13
N PHE A 146 -8.86 7.83 13.65
CA PHE A 146 -9.76 7.08 14.54
C PHE A 146 -11.15 6.86 13.96
N SER A 147 -11.30 6.80 12.65
CA SER A 147 -12.55 6.52 11.97
C SER A 147 -12.98 5.07 12.23
N THR A 148 -14.24 4.87 12.68
CA THR A 148 -14.81 3.53 12.85
C THR A 148 -14.84 2.74 11.54
N GLN A 149 -15.11 3.41 10.43
CA GLN A 149 -15.06 2.82 9.10
C GLN A 149 -13.66 2.26 8.77
N GLY A 150 -12.59 3.02 9.06
CA GLY A 150 -11.22 2.58 8.83
C GLY A 150 -10.86 1.33 9.64
N TRP A 151 -11.29 1.26 10.89
CA TRP A 151 -11.05 0.10 11.75
C TRP A 151 -11.80 -1.15 11.29
N ILE A 152 -13.09 -1.01 10.94
CA ILE A 152 -13.90 -2.12 10.41
C ILE A 152 -13.34 -2.61 9.08
N ALA A 153 -13.03 -1.69 8.15
CA ALA A 153 -12.46 -2.04 6.86
C ALA A 153 -11.10 -2.76 7.01
N THR A 154 -10.24 -2.30 7.91
CA THR A 154 -8.94 -2.94 8.19
C THR A 154 -9.13 -4.35 8.75
N ALA A 155 -10.05 -4.54 9.69
CA ALA A 155 -10.36 -5.86 10.23
C ALA A 155 -10.85 -6.82 9.13
N MET A 156 -11.74 -6.36 8.26
CA MET A 156 -12.27 -7.17 7.15
C MET A 156 -11.19 -7.48 6.10
N ILE A 157 -10.28 -6.54 5.82
CA ILE A 157 -9.12 -6.77 4.94
C ILE A 157 -8.22 -7.87 5.54
N LEU A 158 -7.91 -7.81 6.83
CA LEU A 158 -7.08 -8.82 7.50
C LEU A 158 -7.73 -10.22 7.44
N ILE A 159 -9.03 -10.30 7.71
CA ILE A 159 -9.80 -11.55 7.61
C ILE A 159 -9.78 -12.06 6.17
N GLY A 160 -9.99 -11.20 5.18
CA GLY A 160 -9.97 -11.55 3.77
C GLY A 160 -8.60 -12.09 3.30
N VAL A 161 -7.51 -11.45 3.71
CA VAL A 161 -6.14 -11.91 3.42
C VAL A 161 -5.88 -13.27 4.09
N TRP A 162 -6.29 -13.43 5.34
CA TRP A 162 -6.11 -14.69 6.07
C TRP A 162 -6.89 -15.83 5.42
N LEU A 163 -8.16 -15.58 5.07
CA LEU A 163 -9.03 -16.56 4.40
C LEU A 163 -8.47 -16.94 3.02
N SER A 164 -8.04 -15.95 2.24
CA SER A 164 -7.41 -16.15 0.93
C SER A 164 -6.15 -17.00 1.04
N THR A 165 -5.30 -16.71 2.01
CA THR A 165 -4.06 -17.47 2.24
C THR A 165 -4.37 -18.93 2.60
N PHE A 166 -5.40 -19.15 3.40
CA PHE A 166 -5.82 -20.50 3.79
C PHE A 166 -6.35 -21.29 2.60
N ILE A 167 -7.18 -20.68 1.75
CA ILE A 167 -7.75 -21.32 0.56
C ILE A 167 -6.66 -21.64 -0.49
N PHE A 168 -5.77 -20.68 -0.77
CA PHE A 168 -4.75 -20.84 -1.81
C PHE A 168 -3.57 -21.70 -1.37
N LYS A 169 -3.23 -21.76 -0.06
CA LYS A 169 -2.18 -22.62 0.45
C LYS A 169 -2.51 -24.12 0.22
N THR A 170 -3.79 -24.48 0.24
CA THR A 170 -4.25 -25.85 -0.03
C THR A 170 -4.04 -26.23 -1.50
N THR A 171 -3.96 -25.27 -2.41
CA THR A 171 -3.80 -25.51 -3.85
C THR A 171 -2.33 -25.58 -4.27
N GLN A 172 -1.41 -24.90 -3.56
CA GLN A 172 0.02 -24.90 -3.90
C GLN A 172 0.81 -26.11 -3.37
N CYS A 173 0.27 -26.86 -2.43
CA CYS A 173 0.91 -28.12 -1.96
C CYS A 173 0.66 -29.33 -2.90
N ARG A 174 0.11 -29.12 -4.08
CA ARG A 174 -0.28 -30.17 -5.04
C ARG A 174 0.45 -30.12 -6.39
N ILE A 175 1.61 -29.41 -6.43
CA ILE A 175 2.49 -29.43 -7.61
C ILE A 175 3.90 -29.85 -7.17
#